data_abf15558c381e1fa35934a03ca8a3ff5
#
_entry.id   abf15558c381e1fa35934a03ca8a3ff5
#
_cell.length_a   1.000
_cell.length_b   1.000
_cell.length_c   1.000
_cell.angle_alpha   90.00
_cell.angle_beta   90.00
_cell.angle_gamma   90.00
#
_symmetry.space_group_name_H-M   'P 1'
#
loop_
_entity.id
_entity.type
_entity.pdbx_description
1 polymer ?
#
loop_
_entity_poly.entity_id
_entity_poly.type
_entity_poly.pdbx_seq_one_letter_code
_entity_poly.pdbx_strand_id
1 'polypeptide(L)'
;MKVLVAVKRVVDANVKVRVKADGSVVELANIKMAMNPFDEIAVEEAIRLKEAGKAEEIIVVSIGPQQAQETLRTALAMGADRAILVKTDEQTEPLGVAKVLKGVVEAEKPGLVILGKQAIDDDSNQTGQMLAALLGWAQGTFASKVVIDGDKAKVTREVDGGLQTVELKMPAIVTADLRLNQPRYASLPNIMKAKKKPLDEKSPADYGADVKPRLKVIKTEEPGGRKAGVKVKSVAELVDKLKNEAGVL
;
A
#
# COMPACT_ATOMS: atom_id res chain seq x y z
N MET A 1 0.29 9.65 19.97
CA MET A 1 -0.82 8.86 19.40
C MET A 1 -0.33 7.54 18.84
N LYS A 2 -1.19 6.52 18.68
CA LYS A 2 -0.88 5.31 17.92
C LYS A 2 -1.00 5.57 16.41
N VAL A 3 -0.12 4.98 15.62
CA VAL A 3 -0.20 4.96 14.14
C VAL A 3 -0.34 3.50 13.69
N LEU A 4 -1.35 3.22 12.88
CA LEU A 4 -1.55 1.93 12.23
C LEU A 4 -1.07 1.99 10.79
N VAL A 5 -0.26 1.02 10.36
CA VAL A 5 0.23 0.92 8.98
C VAL A 5 -0.18 -0.42 8.40
N ALA A 6 -0.91 -0.40 7.29
CA ALA A 6 -1.22 -1.62 6.56
C ALA A 6 -0.12 -1.90 5.53
N VAL A 7 0.34 -3.16 5.48
CA VAL A 7 1.39 -3.60 4.55
C VAL A 7 0.95 -4.86 3.82
N LYS A 8 1.22 -4.92 2.52
CA LYS A 8 0.87 -6.05 1.65
C LYS A 8 2.13 -6.80 1.20
N ARG A 9 2.07 -8.13 1.23
CA ARG A 9 3.07 -9.00 0.61
C ARG A 9 2.75 -9.14 -0.87
N VAL A 10 3.67 -8.73 -1.72
CA VAL A 10 3.53 -8.74 -3.18
C VAL A 10 4.74 -9.40 -3.83
N VAL A 11 4.66 -9.72 -5.13
CA VAL A 11 5.85 -10.12 -5.89
C VAL A 11 6.85 -8.97 -5.91
N ASP A 12 8.15 -9.26 -5.68
CA ASP A 12 9.21 -8.26 -5.75
C ASP A 12 9.18 -7.55 -7.11
N ALA A 13 9.21 -6.21 -7.08
CA ALA A 13 9.10 -5.35 -8.27
C ALA A 13 10.16 -5.63 -9.36
N ASN A 14 11.28 -6.26 -8.99
CA ASN A 14 12.36 -6.61 -9.92
C ASN A 14 12.18 -8.00 -10.55
N VAL A 15 11.15 -8.75 -10.15
CA VAL A 15 10.89 -10.10 -10.68
C VAL A 15 10.00 -10.00 -11.91
N LYS A 16 10.43 -10.60 -13.00
CA LYS A 16 9.57 -10.79 -14.17
C LYS A 16 8.56 -11.90 -13.89
N VAL A 17 7.30 -11.54 -13.70
CA VAL A 17 6.21 -12.51 -13.54
C VAL A 17 5.92 -13.25 -14.84
N ARG A 18 5.41 -14.48 -14.71
CA ARG A 18 4.98 -15.33 -15.82
C ARG A 18 3.56 -15.80 -15.56
N VAL A 19 2.81 -16.00 -16.62
CA VAL A 19 1.48 -16.60 -16.55
C VAL A 19 1.63 -18.11 -16.60
N LYS A 20 0.84 -18.85 -15.82
CA LYS A 20 0.79 -20.32 -15.92
C LYS A 20 0.39 -20.74 -17.31
N ALA A 21 0.86 -21.91 -17.75
CA ALA A 21 0.60 -22.43 -19.09
C ALA A 21 -0.91 -22.61 -19.40
N ASP A 22 -1.72 -22.84 -18.38
CA ASP A 22 -3.18 -22.96 -18.49
C ASP A 22 -3.92 -21.60 -18.53
N GLY A 23 -3.20 -20.48 -18.39
CA GLY A 23 -3.78 -19.14 -18.35
C GLY A 23 -4.63 -18.84 -17.13
N SER A 24 -4.58 -19.65 -16.09
CA SER A 24 -5.44 -19.48 -14.90
C SER A 24 -5.01 -18.32 -14.01
N VAL A 25 -3.73 -18.21 -13.70
CA VAL A 25 -3.17 -17.20 -12.80
C VAL A 25 -1.70 -16.95 -13.12
N VAL A 26 -1.11 -15.96 -12.45
CA VAL A 26 0.34 -15.74 -12.44
C VAL A 26 1.04 -16.86 -11.67
N GLU A 27 2.19 -17.34 -12.18
CA GLU A 27 3.03 -18.32 -11.50
C GLU A 27 3.69 -17.67 -10.28
N LEU A 28 3.37 -18.16 -9.09
CA LEU A 28 3.92 -17.64 -7.83
C LEU A 28 4.86 -18.62 -7.12
N ALA A 29 5.03 -19.85 -7.64
CA ALA A 29 5.90 -20.84 -7.03
C ALA A 29 7.37 -20.40 -7.11
N ASN A 30 8.05 -20.39 -5.96
CA ASN A 30 9.47 -20.03 -5.84
C ASN A 30 9.82 -18.59 -6.33
N ILE A 31 8.85 -17.70 -6.39
CA ILE A 31 9.07 -16.30 -6.73
C ILE A 31 9.41 -15.52 -5.45
N LYS A 32 10.40 -14.62 -5.55
CA LYS A 32 10.74 -13.71 -4.48
C LYS A 32 9.55 -12.77 -4.21
N MET A 33 9.12 -12.72 -2.95
CA MET A 33 8.09 -11.81 -2.47
C MET A 33 8.72 -10.72 -1.62
N ALA A 34 8.09 -9.55 -1.57
CA ALA A 34 8.55 -8.39 -0.82
C ALA A 34 7.36 -7.62 -0.23
N MET A 35 7.65 -6.62 0.60
CA MET A 35 6.67 -5.60 0.97
C MET A 35 6.34 -4.75 -0.25
N ASN A 36 5.08 -4.38 -0.42
CA ASN A 36 4.68 -3.43 -1.45
C ASN A 36 5.47 -2.11 -1.29
N PRO A 37 6.10 -1.58 -2.35
CA PRO A 37 6.94 -0.38 -2.25
C PRO A 37 6.22 0.84 -1.67
N PHE A 38 4.94 1.04 -1.96
CA PHE A 38 4.16 2.12 -1.39
C PHE A 38 3.92 1.94 0.12
N ASP A 39 3.86 0.70 0.59
CA ASP A 39 3.70 0.40 2.01
C ASP A 39 5.02 0.58 2.77
N GLU A 40 6.17 0.35 2.13
CA GLU A 40 7.48 0.69 2.70
C GLU A 40 7.59 2.19 3.00
N ILE A 41 7.09 3.04 2.08
CA ILE A 41 6.97 4.49 2.27
C ILE A 41 6.06 4.83 3.46
N ALA A 42 4.93 4.11 3.59
CA ALA A 42 3.99 4.30 4.69
C ALA A 42 4.61 3.94 6.05
N VAL A 43 5.36 2.82 6.12
CA VAL A 43 6.10 2.42 7.33
C VAL A 43 7.16 3.45 7.69
N GLU A 44 7.95 3.92 6.73
CA GLU A 44 8.96 4.96 6.96
C GLU A 44 8.33 6.24 7.49
N GLU A 45 7.19 6.68 6.95
CA GLU A 45 6.51 7.89 7.43
C GLU A 45 6.07 7.74 8.88
N ALA A 46 5.50 6.60 9.25
CA ALA A 46 5.12 6.33 10.64
C ALA A 46 6.34 6.39 11.58
N ILE A 47 7.49 5.85 11.15
CA ILE A 47 8.73 5.90 11.93
C ILE A 47 9.22 7.34 12.09
N ARG A 48 9.20 8.15 11.04
CA ARG A 48 9.56 9.57 11.09
C ARG A 48 8.64 10.37 12.03
N LEU A 49 7.34 10.08 12.00
CA LEU A 49 6.38 10.69 12.94
C LEU A 49 6.71 10.30 14.39
N LYS A 50 7.14 9.07 14.65
CA LYS A 50 7.56 8.64 15.98
C LYS A 50 8.86 9.31 16.41
N GLU A 51 9.85 9.39 15.55
CA GLU A 51 11.12 10.09 15.80
C GLU A 51 10.90 11.58 16.08
N ALA A 52 9.90 12.20 15.45
CA ALA A 52 9.48 13.58 15.69
C ALA A 52 8.59 13.76 16.95
N GLY A 53 8.35 12.69 17.73
CA GLY A 53 7.53 12.74 18.94
C GLY A 53 6.03 12.91 18.69
N LYS A 54 5.56 12.70 17.45
CA LYS A 54 4.15 12.80 17.06
C LYS A 54 3.41 11.47 17.21
N ALA A 55 4.11 10.35 17.18
CA ALA A 55 3.59 9.00 17.43
C ALA A 55 4.27 8.36 18.63
N GLU A 56 3.55 7.55 19.39
CA GLU A 56 4.03 6.79 20.54
C GLU A 56 4.25 5.33 20.20
N GLU A 57 3.34 4.77 19.41
CA GLU A 57 3.34 3.37 19.01
C GLU A 57 3.02 3.23 17.52
N ILE A 58 3.77 2.38 16.84
CA ILE A 58 3.56 2.01 15.45
C ILE A 58 3.14 0.54 15.39
N ILE A 59 1.92 0.31 14.92
CA ILE A 59 1.35 -1.01 14.72
C ILE A 59 1.33 -1.30 13.22
N VAL A 60 1.91 -2.41 12.80
CA VAL A 60 1.81 -2.84 11.40
C VAL A 60 0.85 -4.01 11.27
N VAL A 61 0.01 -3.99 10.24
CA VAL A 61 -0.95 -5.06 9.98
C VAL A 61 -0.81 -5.56 8.54
N SER A 62 -0.89 -6.88 8.37
CA SER A 62 -0.98 -7.51 7.05
C SER A 62 -2.11 -8.52 7.04
N ILE A 63 -2.83 -8.59 5.93
CA ILE A 63 -3.94 -9.53 5.71
C ILE A 63 -3.51 -10.48 4.60
N GLY A 64 -3.48 -11.77 4.86
CA GLY A 64 -3.05 -12.76 3.87
C GLY A 64 -2.60 -14.08 4.49
N PRO A 65 -1.91 -14.92 3.71
CA PRO A 65 -1.45 -16.23 4.17
C PRO A 65 -0.35 -16.11 5.24
N GLN A 66 -0.02 -17.23 5.89
CA GLN A 66 1.00 -17.28 6.94
C GLN A 66 2.32 -16.61 6.56
N GLN A 67 2.73 -16.70 5.30
CA GLN A 67 3.97 -16.10 4.78
C GLN A 67 3.97 -14.56 4.83
N ALA A 68 2.82 -13.90 4.97
CA ALA A 68 2.75 -12.45 5.12
C ALA A 68 3.44 -11.96 6.42
N GLN A 69 3.67 -12.87 7.39
CA GLN A 69 4.51 -12.55 8.56
C GLN A 69 5.92 -12.09 8.21
N GLU A 70 6.49 -12.53 7.08
CA GLU A 70 7.84 -12.12 6.63
C GLU A 70 7.86 -10.61 6.34
N THR A 71 6.82 -10.12 5.67
CA THR A 71 6.63 -8.69 5.40
C THR A 71 6.46 -7.89 6.70
N LEU A 72 5.70 -8.42 7.65
CA LEU A 72 5.55 -7.81 8.98
C LEU A 72 6.89 -7.78 9.73
N ARG A 73 7.70 -8.85 9.66
CA ARG A 73 9.06 -8.87 10.26
C ARG A 73 9.98 -7.83 9.63
N THR A 74 9.84 -7.57 8.33
CA THR A 74 10.56 -6.48 7.65
C THR A 74 10.15 -5.11 8.21
N ALA A 75 8.86 -4.83 8.34
CA ALA A 75 8.38 -3.59 8.94
C ALA A 75 8.84 -3.41 10.41
N LEU A 76 8.83 -4.49 11.19
CA LEU A 76 9.36 -4.49 12.56
C LEU A 76 10.87 -4.21 12.60
N ALA A 77 11.63 -4.69 11.61
CA ALA A 77 13.05 -4.42 11.47
C ALA A 77 13.35 -2.98 11.04
N MET A 78 12.47 -2.36 10.25
CA MET A 78 12.55 -0.94 9.93
C MET A 78 12.33 -0.06 11.16
N GLY A 79 11.46 -0.45 12.10
CA GLY A 79 11.26 0.31 13.34
C GLY A 79 9.88 0.24 13.96
N ALA A 80 8.91 -0.46 13.35
CA ALA A 80 7.60 -0.67 13.96
C ALA A 80 7.70 -1.39 15.31
N ASP A 81 6.74 -1.18 16.19
CA ASP A 81 6.78 -1.71 17.57
C ASP A 81 6.21 -3.12 17.67
N ARG A 82 5.05 -3.34 17.09
CA ARG A 82 4.37 -4.66 17.05
C ARG A 82 3.62 -4.87 15.74
N ALA A 83 3.24 -6.09 15.50
CA ALA A 83 2.59 -6.51 14.27
C ALA A 83 1.33 -7.32 14.52
N ILE A 84 0.39 -7.28 13.57
CA ILE A 84 -0.82 -8.09 13.54
C ILE A 84 -0.87 -8.78 12.18
N LEU A 85 -0.87 -10.11 12.18
CA LEU A 85 -1.18 -10.91 11.00
C LEU A 85 -2.66 -11.29 11.04
N VAL A 86 -3.44 -10.80 10.11
CA VAL A 86 -4.80 -11.30 9.90
C VAL A 86 -4.74 -12.39 8.85
N LYS A 87 -4.66 -13.62 9.35
CA LYS A 87 -4.41 -14.80 8.53
C LYS A 87 -5.65 -15.21 7.75
N THR A 88 -5.47 -15.31 6.43
CA THR A 88 -6.45 -15.90 5.51
C THR A 88 -5.75 -16.41 4.26
N ASP A 89 -6.22 -17.53 3.73
CA ASP A 89 -5.77 -18.07 2.44
C ASP A 89 -6.69 -17.65 1.29
N GLU A 90 -7.78 -16.93 1.59
CA GLU A 90 -8.68 -16.37 0.60
C GLU A 90 -8.01 -15.25 -0.20
N GLN A 91 -8.26 -15.19 -1.48
CA GLN A 91 -7.89 -14.05 -2.30
C GLN A 91 -8.76 -12.85 -1.92
N THR A 92 -8.19 -11.90 -1.17
CA THR A 92 -8.92 -10.75 -0.66
C THR A 92 -9.04 -9.64 -1.70
N GLU A 93 -10.24 -9.04 -1.77
CA GLU A 93 -10.52 -7.84 -2.58
C GLU A 93 -10.40 -6.57 -1.72
N PRO A 94 -10.20 -5.37 -2.33
CA PRO A 94 -10.02 -4.13 -1.57
C PRO A 94 -11.10 -3.86 -0.51
N LEU A 95 -12.37 -4.13 -0.81
CA LEU A 95 -13.46 -3.92 0.14
C LEU A 95 -13.41 -4.91 1.32
N GLY A 96 -13.04 -6.17 1.07
CA GLY A 96 -12.82 -7.17 2.11
C GLY A 96 -11.70 -6.75 3.06
N VAL A 97 -10.57 -6.31 2.48
CA VAL A 97 -9.43 -5.75 3.23
C VAL A 97 -9.85 -4.53 4.05
N ALA A 98 -10.58 -3.58 3.47
CA ALA A 98 -11.06 -2.39 4.18
C ALA A 98 -11.97 -2.74 5.36
N LYS A 99 -12.82 -3.76 5.25
CA LYS A 99 -13.67 -4.24 6.37
C LYS A 99 -12.84 -4.85 7.49
N VAL A 100 -11.82 -5.65 7.19
CA VAL A 100 -10.88 -6.17 8.19
C VAL A 100 -10.15 -5.03 8.88
N LEU A 101 -9.59 -4.10 8.10
CA LEU A 101 -8.88 -2.94 8.64
C LEU A 101 -9.78 -2.07 9.52
N LYS A 102 -11.07 -1.93 9.20
CA LYS A 102 -12.04 -1.26 10.07
C LYS A 102 -12.09 -1.92 11.43
N GLY A 103 -12.24 -3.25 11.51
CA GLY A 103 -12.25 -3.98 12.77
C GLY A 103 -10.93 -3.83 13.56
N VAL A 104 -9.78 -3.82 12.86
CA VAL A 104 -8.48 -3.55 13.49
C VAL A 104 -8.44 -2.13 14.06
N VAL A 105 -8.91 -1.13 13.32
CA VAL A 105 -8.98 0.27 13.77
C VAL A 105 -9.87 0.42 15.01
N GLU A 106 -11.03 -0.24 15.03
CA GLU A 106 -11.95 -0.21 16.16
C GLU A 106 -11.34 -0.85 17.43
N ALA A 107 -10.54 -1.93 17.26
CA ALA A 107 -9.84 -2.60 18.36
C ALA A 107 -8.63 -1.77 18.86
N GLU A 108 -7.80 -1.26 17.96
CA GLU A 108 -6.53 -0.61 18.29
C GLU A 108 -6.67 0.89 18.58
N LYS A 109 -7.70 1.53 18.05
CA LYS A 109 -8.01 2.97 18.20
C LYS A 109 -6.82 3.88 17.84
N PRO A 110 -6.24 3.75 16.64
CA PRO A 110 -5.16 4.62 16.21
C PRO A 110 -5.68 6.05 15.96
N GLY A 111 -4.81 7.04 16.13
CA GLY A 111 -5.11 8.42 15.73
C GLY A 111 -4.85 8.67 14.24
N LEU A 112 -4.04 7.81 13.59
CA LEU A 112 -3.71 7.91 12.18
C LEU A 112 -3.54 6.51 11.59
N VAL A 113 -4.09 6.30 10.40
CA VAL A 113 -3.81 5.11 9.59
C VAL A 113 -3.07 5.55 8.33
N ILE A 114 -1.93 4.91 8.05
CA ILE A 114 -1.16 5.15 6.82
C ILE A 114 -1.07 3.83 6.06
N LEU A 115 -1.27 3.86 4.76
CA LEU A 115 -1.07 2.72 3.87
C LEU A 115 -0.55 3.22 2.51
N GLY A 116 0.01 2.35 1.71
CA GLY A 116 0.37 2.68 0.33
C GLY A 116 -0.85 3.12 -0.46
N LYS A 117 -0.69 4.06 -1.41
CA LYS A 117 -1.82 4.48 -2.26
C LYS A 117 -2.39 3.33 -3.08
N GLN A 118 -1.53 2.38 -3.45
CA GLN A 118 -1.87 1.21 -4.27
C GLN A 118 -0.91 0.06 -3.98
N ALA A 119 -1.23 -1.14 -4.41
CA ALA A 119 -0.33 -2.28 -4.42
C ALA A 119 0.07 -2.60 -5.86
N ILE A 120 1.36 -2.92 -6.09
CA ILE A 120 1.92 -3.10 -7.44
C ILE A 120 1.45 -4.37 -8.15
N ASP A 121 0.74 -5.26 -7.45
CA ASP A 121 0.19 -6.50 -8.00
C ASP A 121 -1.17 -6.33 -8.66
N ASP A 122 -2.01 -5.40 -8.16
CA ASP A 122 -3.37 -5.21 -8.66
C ASP A 122 -3.70 -3.76 -9.06
N ASP A 123 -2.89 -2.79 -8.61
CA ASP A 123 -3.07 -1.35 -8.87
C ASP A 123 -4.48 -0.81 -8.58
N SER A 124 -5.25 -1.47 -7.70
CA SER A 124 -6.65 -1.13 -7.45
C SER A 124 -6.85 0.26 -6.85
N ASN A 125 -5.91 0.73 -6.02
CA ASN A 125 -5.94 2.06 -5.39
C ASN A 125 -7.29 2.41 -4.71
N GLN A 126 -7.87 1.49 -3.96
CA GLN A 126 -9.22 1.62 -3.40
C GLN A 126 -9.30 1.43 -1.89
N THR A 127 -8.41 0.64 -1.30
CA THR A 127 -8.51 0.19 0.10
C THR A 127 -8.57 1.34 1.10
N GLY A 128 -7.68 2.32 0.96
CA GLY A 128 -7.62 3.47 1.88
C GLY A 128 -8.89 4.32 1.84
N GLN A 129 -9.39 4.60 0.65
CA GLN A 129 -10.61 5.37 0.42
C GLN A 129 -11.85 4.63 0.96
N MET A 130 -11.94 3.32 0.72
CA MET A 130 -13.01 2.48 1.27
C MET A 130 -12.97 2.43 2.79
N LEU A 131 -11.77 2.30 3.38
CA LEU A 131 -11.59 2.33 4.83
C LEU A 131 -12.05 3.65 5.44
N ALA A 132 -11.65 4.78 4.83
CA ALA A 132 -12.06 6.11 5.27
C ALA A 132 -13.59 6.26 5.24
N ALA A 133 -14.25 5.81 4.18
CA ALA A 133 -15.69 5.84 4.05
C ALA A 133 -16.38 4.95 5.10
N LEU A 134 -15.88 3.72 5.35
CA LEU A 134 -16.43 2.80 6.34
C LEU A 134 -16.31 3.31 7.77
N LEU A 135 -15.30 4.14 8.07
CA LEU A 135 -15.06 4.74 9.38
C LEU A 135 -15.70 6.13 9.53
N GLY A 136 -16.11 6.76 8.43
CA GLY A 136 -16.52 8.17 8.42
C GLY A 136 -15.37 9.13 8.75
N TRP A 137 -14.11 8.74 8.45
CA TRP A 137 -12.91 9.53 8.73
C TRP A 137 -12.49 10.36 7.53
N ALA A 138 -11.81 11.49 7.82
CA ALA A 138 -11.16 12.28 6.79
C ALA A 138 -10.03 11.48 6.11
N GLN A 139 -9.78 11.77 4.83
CA GLN A 139 -8.74 11.10 4.06
C GLN A 139 -7.84 12.07 3.30
N GLY A 140 -6.53 11.80 3.29
CA GLY A 140 -5.53 12.46 2.46
C GLY A 140 -4.85 11.41 1.57
N THR A 141 -5.27 11.34 0.31
CA THR A 141 -4.77 10.33 -0.65
C THR A 141 -3.62 10.86 -1.48
N PHE A 142 -2.74 9.97 -1.97
CA PHE A 142 -1.57 10.30 -2.78
C PHE A 142 -0.61 11.27 -2.10
N ALA A 143 -0.37 11.08 -0.78
CA ALA A 143 0.41 11.99 0.02
C ALA A 143 1.88 12.03 -0.40
N SER A 144 2.40 13.22 -0.68
CA SER A 144 3.82 13.53 -0.86
C SER A 144 4.41 14.33 0.31
N LYS A 145 3.57 14.80 1.24
CA LYS A 145 3.99 15.41 2.51
C LYS A 145 2.90 15.26 3.55
N VAL A 146 3.30 14.94 4.78
CA VAL A 146 2.40 14.85 5.94
C VAL A 146 2.99 15.67 7.09
N VAL A 147 2.17 16.55 7.69
CA VAL A 147 2.55 17.33 8.87
C VAL A 147 1.45 17.22 9.91
N ILE A 148 1.80 16.71 11.09
CA ILE A 148 0.87 16.60 12.22
C ILE A 148 1.00 17.81 13.13
N ASP A 149 -0.12 18.52 13.36
CA ASP A 149 -0.21 19.69 14.20
C ASP A 149 -1.43 19.59 15.12
N GLY A 150 -1.21 19.25 16.38
CA GLY A 150 -2.28 19.00 17.35
C GLY A 150 -3.23 17.88 16.89
N ASP A 151 -4.51 18.22 16.75
CA ASP A 151 -5.58 17.33 16.29
C ASP A 151 -5.80 17.34 14.77
N LYS A 152 -4.88 17.92 14.03
CA LYS A 152 -4.96 18.10 12.56
C LYS A 152 -3.76 17.45 11.85
N ALA A 153 -4.01 16.98 10.63
CA ALA A 153 -2.99 16.57 9.70
C ALA A 153 -3.08 17.40 8.41
N LYS A 154 -2.00 18.08 8.05
CA LYS A 154 -1.86 18.75 6.74
C LYS A 154 -1.20 17.78 5.79
N VAL A 155 -1.90 17.40 4.73
CA VAL A 155 -1.46 16.45 3.72
C VAL A 155 -1.34 17.14 2.37
N THR A 156 -0.14 17.18 1.81
CA THR A 156 0.07 17.60 0.43
C THR A 156 -0.03 16.38 -0.47
N ARG A 157 -0.88 16.47 -1.48
CA ARG A 157 -1.27 15.39 -2.38
C ARG A 157 -0.76 15.65 -3.79
N GLU A 158 -0.33 14.58 -4.45
CA GLU A 158 -0.04 14.59 -5.88
C GLU A 158 -1.37 14.50 -6.66
N VAL A 159 -1.66 15.48 -7.49
CA VAL A 159 -2.83 15.51 -8.37
C VAL A 159 -2.40 15.89 -9.78
N ASP A 160 -3.21 15.60 -10.82
CA ASP A 160 -2.84 15.82 -12.21
C ASP A 160 -2.42 17.28 -12.52
N GLY A 161 -3.07 18.24 -11.88
CA GLY A 161 -2.74 19.67 -12.03
C GLY A 161 -1.57 20.16 -11.18
N GLY A 162 -0.90 19.31 -10.40
CA GLY A 162 0.21 19.70 -9.50
C GLY A 162 0.02 19.20 -8.08
N LEU A 163 0.17 20.08 -7.09
CA LEU A 163 0.07 19.76 -5.66
C LEU A 163 -1.18 20.40 -5.04
N GLN A 164 -1.87 19.63 -4.21
CA GLN A 164 -2.99 20.11 -3.40
C GLN A 164 -2.72 19.83 -1.93
N THR A 165 -2.80 20.85 -1.07
CA THR A 165 -2.69 20.65 0.39
C THR A 165 -4.07 20.70 1.01
N VAL A 166 -4.42 19.66 1.76
CA VAL A 166 -5.66 19.55 2.52
C VAL A 166 -5.35 19.47 4.01
N GLU A 167 -6.20 20.05 4.84
CA GLU A 167 -6.15 19.91 6.29
C GLU A 167 -7.24 18.93 6.74
N LEU A 168 -6.83 17.89 7.43
CA LEU A 168 -7.69 16.81 7.92
C LEU A 168 -7.83 16.91 9.43
N LYS A 169 -9.05 16.75 9.93
CA LYS A 169 -9.28 16.51 11.36
C LYS A 169 -8.92 15.07 11.69
N MET A 170 -8.17 14.88 12.75
CA MET A 170 -7.82 13.55 13.25
C MET A 170 -8.98 12.93 14.05
N PRO A 171 -9.18 11.60 14.05
CA PRO A 171 -8.38 10.60 13.34
C PRO A 171 -8.60 10.63 11.82
N ALA A 172 -7.58 10.22 11.05
CA ALA A 172 -7.60 10.32 9.59
C ALA A 172 -6.91 9.11 8.91
N ILE A 173 -7.22 8.93 7.63
CA ILE A 173 -6.57 7.96 6.74
C ILE A 173 -5.66 8.72 5.76
N VAL A 174 -4.42 8.24 5.61
CA VAL A 174 -3.46 8.78 4.63
C VAL A 174 -3.00 7.65 3.72
N THR A 175 -3.01 7.89 2.41
CA THR A 175 -2.39 6.97 1.46
C THR A 175 -1.12 7.57 0.88
N ALA A 176 -0.01 6.83 0.99
CA ALA A 176 1.33 7.31 0.66
C ALA A 176 1.65 7.17 -0.83
N ASP A 177 2.12 8.25 -1.45
CA ASP A 177 2.79 8.24 -2.75
C ASP A 177 4.29 7.96 -2.57
N LEU A 178 4.98 7.48 -3.61
CA LEU A 178 6.43 7.23 -3.57
C LEU A 178 7.26 8.49 -3.31
N ARG A 179 6.71 9.68 -3.54
CA ARG A 179 7.38 10.97 -3.32
C ARG A 179 7.36 11.42 -1.87
N LEU A 180 6.61 10.73 -0.98
CA LEU A 180 6.47 11.14 0.42
C LEU A 180 7.81 11.10 1.17
N ASN A 181 8.58 10.04 0.98
CA ASN A 181 9.90 9.86 1.60
C ASN A 181 10.73 8.79 0.88
N GLN A 182 11.93 8.56 1.39
CA GLN A 182 12.77 7.43 1.00
C GLN A 182 12.88 6.48 2.20
N PRO A 183 12.46 5.21 2.06
CA PRO A 183 12.53 4.23 3.13
C PRO A 183 13.96 3.94 3.55
N ARG A 184 14.15 3.75 4.85
CA ARG A 184 15.43 3.30 5.41
C ARG A 184 15.64 1.81 5.20
N TYR A 185 16.91 1.41 5.11
CA TYR A 185 17.26 0.00 5.17
C TYR A 185 17.31 -0.46 6.64
N ALA A 186 16.74 -1.66 6.88
CA ALA A 186 16.87 -2.30 8.18
C ALA A 186 18.31 -2.75 8.43
N SER A 187 18.92 -2.34 9.54
CA SER A 187 20.24 -2.82 9.93
C SER A 187 20.18 -4.28 10.42
N LEU A 188 21.29 -5.00 10.30
CA LEU A 188 21.37 -6.40 10.78
C LEU A 188 20.97 -6.55 12.26
N PRO A 189 21.42 -5.68 13.20
CA PRO A 189 20.93 -5.72 14.58
C PRO A 189 19.42 -5.55 14.71
N ASN A 190 18.81 -4.69 13.90
CA ASN A 190 17.36 -4.47 13.92
C ASN A 190 16.58 -5.68 13.37
N ILE A 191 17.11 -6.35 12.33
CA ILE A 191 16.55 -7.61 11.83
C ILE A 191 16.55 -8.68 12.93
N MET A 192 17.63 -8.80 13.69
CA MET A 192 17.72 -9.75 14.81
C MET A 192 16.74 -9.40 15.94
N LYS A 193 16.61 -8.12 16.29
CA LYS A 193 15.62 -7.64 17.29
C LYS A 193 14.18 -7.87 16.83
N ALA A 194 13.89 -7.66 15.54
CA ALA A 194 12.56 -7.84 14.98
C ALA A 194 12.01 -9.25 15.16
N LYS A 195 12.86 -10.27 15.19
CA LYS A 195 12.44 -11.67 15.44
C LYS A 195 11.75 -11.85 16.79
N LYS A 196 12.08 -11.00 17.79
CA LYS A 196 11.54 -11.07 19.16
C LYS A 196 10.41 -10.08 19.42
N LYS A 197 10.14 -9.14 18.50
CA LYS A 197 9.05 -8.17 18.65
C LYS A 197 7.68 -8.87 18.58
N PRO A 198 6.67 -8.37 19.31
CA PRO A 198 5.33 -8.96 19.31
C PRO A 198 4.74 -9.04 17.91
N LEU A 199 4.16 -10.18 17.58
CA LEU A 199 3.39 -10.41 16.38
C LEU A 199 2.19 -11.27 16.77
N ASP A 200 1.00 -10.67 16.73
CA ASP A 200 -0.26 -11.32 17.04
C ASP A 200 -0.86 -11.92 15.77
N GLU A 201 -1.38 -13.13 15.87
CA GLU A 201 -2.10 -13.79 14.77
C GLU A 201 -3.60 -13.75 15.06
N LYS A 202 -4.38 -13.29 14.10
CA LYS A 202 -5.83 -13.16 14.12
C LYS A 202 -6.43 -13.71 12.83
N SER A 203 -7.73 -13.86 12.80
CA SER A 203 -8.49 -14.19 11.58
C SER A 203 -9.41 -13.02 11.19
N PRO A 204 -9.93 -12.96 9.96
CA PRO A 204 -10.94 -11.98 9.57
C PRO A 204 -12.20 -12.04 10.46
N ALA A 205 -12.57 -13.24 10.94
CA ALA A 205 -13.71 -13.44 11.82
C ALA A 205 -13.55 -12.76 13.20
N ASP A 206 -12.32 -12.65 13.71
CA ASP A 206 -12.03 -11.92 14.96
C ASP A 206 -12.38 -10.43 14.85
N TYR A 207 -12.48 -9.91 13.63
CA TYR A 207 -12.85 -8.53 13.31
C TYR A 207 -14.24 -8.43 12.66
N GLY A 208 -15.03 -9.52 12.69
CA GLY A 208 -16.38 -9.55 12.11
C GLY A 208 -16.43 -9.31 10.60
N ALA A 209 -15.34 -9.58 9.88
CA ALA A 209 -15.22 -9.28 8.46
C ALA A 209 -15.37 -10.53 7.59
N ASP A 210 -16.22 -10.46 6.57
CA ASP A 210 -16.28 -11.42 5.48
C ASP A 210 -15.35 -10.95 4.35
N VAL A 211 -14.37 -11.79 4.02
CA VAL A 211 -13.35 -11.53 2.99
C VAL A 211 -13.52 -12.40 1.74
N LYS A 212 -14.61 -13.16 1.64
CA LYS A 212 -14.86 -14.00 0.47
C LYS A 212 -14.83 -13.17 -0.82
N PRO A 213 -14.10 -13.62 -1.84
CA PRO A 213 -14.03 -12.91 -3.10
C PRO A 213 -15.40 -12.92 -3.79
N ARG A 214 -15.75 -11.83 -4.46
CA ARG A 214 -16.95 -11.67 -5.28
C ARG A 214 -16.66 -11.77 -6.76
N LEU A 215 -15.39 -11.64 -7.14
CA LEU A 215 -14.91 -11.74 -8.51
C LEU A 215 -14.17 -13.07 -8.69
N LYS A 216 -14.23 -13.60 -9.92
CA LYS A 216 -13.47 -14.75 -10.34
C LYS A 216 -12.64 -14.37 -11.56
N VAL A 217 -11.31 -14.54 -11.47
CA VAL A 217 -10.43 -14.41 -12.62
C VAL A 217 -10.76 -15.52 -13.61
N ILE A 218 -11.16 -15.15 -14.82
CA ILE A 218 -11.52 -16.11 -15.87
C ILE A 218 -10.29 -16.49 -16.69
N LYS A 219 -9.42 -15.51 -16.96
CA LYS A 219 -8.22 -15.70 -17.79
C LYS A 219 -7.15 -14.68 -17.39
N THR A 220 -5.91 -15.12 -17.42
CA THR A 220 -4.71 -14.30 -17.28
C THR A 220 -3.85 -14.50 -18.52
N GLU A 221 -3.34 -13.43 -19.11
CA GLU A 221 -2.44 -13.50 -20.28
C GLU A 221 -1.37 -12.42 -20.18
N GLU A 222 -0.23 -12.69 -20.81
CA GLU A 222 0.82 -11.67 -20.89
C GLU A 222 0.34 -10.51 -21.78
N PRO A 223 0.67 -9.24 -21.41
CA PRO A 223 0.34 -8.11 -22.26
C PRO A 223 1.04 -8.26 -23.62
N GLY A 224 0.31 -8.04 -24.70
CA GLY A 224 0.86 -8.07 -26.05
C GLY A 224 2.01 -7.08 -26.23
N GLY A 225 2.99 -7.45 -27.06
CA GLY A 225 4.12 -6.57 -27.36
C GLY A 225 3.64 -5.27 -27.99
N ARG A 226 4.14 -4.13 -27.49
CA ARG A 226 3.90 -2.84 -28.12
C ARG A 226 4.67 -2.75 -29.44
N LYS A 227 4.03 -2.26 -30.50
CA LYS A 227 4.73 -1.93 -31.75
C LYS A 227 5.72 -0.81 -31.49
N ALA A 228 6.87 -0.87 -32.16
CA ALA A 228 7.83 0.23 -32.11
C ALA A 228 7.18 1.53 -32.61
N GLY A 229 7.50 2.64 -31.98
CA GLY A 229 7.08 3.95 -32.45
C GLY A 229 7.75 4.34 -33.77
N VAL A 230 7.21 5.37 -34.42
CA VAL A 230 7.78 5.94 -35.64
C VAL A 230 8.74 7.06 -35.26
N LYS A 231 9.98 7.00 -35.76
CA LYS A 231 10.92 8.10 -35.64
C LYS A 231 10.58 9.18 -36.66
N VAL A 232 10.41 10.41 -36.21
CA VAL A 232 10.13 11.56 -37.05
C VAL A 232 11.40 12.40 -37.29
N LYS A 233 11.45 13.14 -38.38
CA LYS A 233 12.62 13.91 -38.77
C LYS A 233 12.65 15.34 -38.22
N SER A 234 11.49 15.85 -37.79
CA SER A 234 11.36 17.23 -37.29
C SER A 234 10.26 17.35 -36.25
N VAL A 235 10.28 18.44 -35.46
CA VAL A 235 9.20 18.79 -34.53
C VAL A 235 7.90 19.07 -35.27
N ALA A 236 7.96 19.71 -36.45
CA ALA A 236 6.77 19.98 -37.26
C ALA A 236 6.06 18.67 -37.67
N GLU A 237 6.81 17.66 -38.12
CA GLU A 237 6.28 16.34 -38.45
C GLU A 237 5.68 15.63 -37.21
N LEU A 238 6.32 15.78 -36.03
CA LEU A 238 5.80 15.23 -34.78
C LEU A 238 4.43 15.84 -34.45
N VAL A 239 4.34 17.16 -34.48
CA VAL A 239 3.09 17.88 -34.17
C VAL A 239 1.99 17.51 -35.17
N ASP A 240 2.33 17.44 -36.47
CA ASP A 240 1.37 17.03 -37.50
C ASP A 240 0.81 15.62 -37.23
N LYS A 241 1.70 14.65 -36.95
CA LYS A 241 1.28 13.27 -36.63
C LYS A 241 0.46 13.18 -35.36
N LEU A 242 0.84 13.90 -34.30
CA LEU A 242 0.08 13.90 -33.05
C LEU A 242 -1.31 14.51 -33.22
N LYS A 243 -1.43 15.55 -34.07
CA LYS A 243 -2.69 16.24 -34.33
C LYS A 243 -3.58 15.48 -35.31
N ASN A 244 -3.03 15.07 -36.45
CA ASN A 244 -3.83 14.59 -37.58
C ASN A 244 -3.92 13.06 -37.66
N GLU A 245 -2.91 12.30 -37.14
CA GLU A 245 -2.95 10.84 -37.14
C GLU A 245 -3.37 10.27 -35.76
N ALA A 246 -2.81 10.79 -34.67
CA ALA A 246 -3.08 10.28 -33.33
C ALA A 246 -4.28 10.96 -32.64
N GLY A 247 -4.63 12.19 -33.04
CA GLY A 247 -5.77 12.92 -32.47
C GLY A 247 -5.61 13.29 -31.00
N VAL A 248 -4.37 13.52 -30.54
CA VAL A 248 -4.04 13.82 -29.13
C VAL A 248 -3.64 15.27 -28.86
N LEU A 249 -3.64 16.09 -29.92
CA LEU A 249 -3.43 17.54 -29.87
C LEU A 249 -4.58 18.27 -30.53
#